data_8742d0c44788963d424c32072b8245a9
#
_entry.id   8742d0c44788963d424c32072b8245a9
#
_cell.length_a   1.000
_cell.length_b   1.000
_cell.length_c   1.000
_cell.angle_alpha   90.00
_cell.angle_beta   90.00
_cell.angle_gamma   90.00
#
_symmetry.space_group_name_H-M   'P 1'
#
loop_
_entity.id
_entity.type
_entity.pdbx_description
1 polymer ?
#
loop_
_entity_poly.entity_id
_entity_poly.type
_entity_poly.pdbx_seq_one_letter_code
_entity_poly.pdbx_strand_id
1 'polypeptide(L)'
;GSNLLIIFGVNFFYFEFGYADSGNLIFLFTVMYGLGTLVSQALYAFISSRMHRMTLLKICIAAIFAGYALLMGFGYVLPKNVVLLNCIGFVIFFFQGLYNLAVIVMLNNTIEYDELRFGERHDSVISAIRSFSVKLAGAVNQGVSALVLILSGIYTVSQNISGLEIEVGKGTMTSAQALENANAFAAQVQPRQTLLLRIGMVAVPILTLAAAYILIRKKYKITEEVYQKIVTEITAR
;
A
#
# COMPACT_ATOMS: atom_id res chain seq x y z
N GLY A 1 3.12 -3.70 2.56
CA GLY A 1 3.33 -2.24 2.43
C GLY A 1 2.24 -1.53 1.62
N SER A 2 1.74 -2.13 0.52
CA SER A 2 0.81 -1.45 -0.41
C SER A 2 -0.52 -1.02 0.24
N ASN A 3 -1.07 -1.81 1.14
CA ASN A 3 -2.37 -1.53 1.77
C ASN A 3 -2.27 -0.61 2.99
N LEU A 4 -1.07 -0.32 3.49
CA LEU A 4 -0.90 0.51 4.69
C LEU A 4 -1.43 1.94 4.49
N LEU A 5 -1.23 2.51 3.30
CA LEU A 5 -1.73 3.85 3.00
C LEU A 5 -3.26 3.94 3.10
N ILE A 6 -3.99 2.89 2.71
CA ILE A 6 -5.46 2.86 2.83
C ILE A 6 -5.87 2.69 4.29
N ILE A 7 -5.19 1.79 5.02
CA ILE A 7 -5.49 1.54 6.44
C ILE A 7 -5.31 2.82 7.27
N PHE A 8 -4.23 3.56 7.05
CA PHE A 8 -4.00 4.85 7.71
C PHE A 8 -4.87 5.98 7.15
N GLY A 9 -5.29 5.86 5.89
CA GLY A 9 -6.05 6.87 5.16
C GLY A 9 -7.31 7.30 5.90
N VAL A 10 -8.06 6.35 6.46
CA VAL A 10 -9.30 6.62 7.21
C VAL A 10 -9.04 7.63 8.33
N ASN A 11 -8.07 7.34 9.20
CA ASN A 11 -7.71 8.24 10.30
C ASN A 11 -7.12 9.57 9.80
N PHE A 12 -6.30 9.52 8.73
CA PHE A 12 -5.76 10.73 8.11
C PHE A 12 -6.86 11.67 7.64
N PHE A 13 -7.89 11.15 6.94
CA PHE A 13 -9.00 11.97 6.46
C PHE A 13 -9.83 12.54 7.61
N TYR A 14 -10.09 11.76 8.66
CA TYR A 14 -10.85 12.23 9.83
C TYR A 14 -10.18 13.43 10.49
N PHE A 15 -8.87 13.41 10.69
CA PHE A 15 -8.16 14.45 11.42
C PHE A 15 -7.67 15.61 10.56
N GLU A 16 -7.53 15.43 9.24
CA GLU A 16 -7.09 16.50 8.33
C GLU A 16 -8.25 17.30 7.69
N PHE A 17 -9.37 16.63 7.41
CA PHE A 17 -10.51 17.23 6.69
C PHE A 17 -11.79 17.30 7.52
N GLY A 18 -11.81 16.68 8.69
CA GLY A 18 -13.00 16.55 9.52
C GLY A 18 -13.86 15.32 9.19
N TYR A 19 -14.64 14.89 10.17
CA TYR A 19 -15.42 13.66 10.05
C TYR A 19 -16.53 13.76 8.99
N ALA A 20 -17.20 14.95 8.88
CA ALA A 20 -18.33 15.15 7.97
C ALA A 20 -17.98 14.89 6.50
N ASP A 21 -16.82 15.38 6.05
CA ASP A 21 -16.38 15.27 4.66
C ASP A 21 -15.56 14.02 4.39
N SER A 22 -15.07 13.37 5.44
CA SER A 22 -14.11 12.25 5.34
C SER A 22 -14.67 11.06 4.57
N GLY A 23 -15.95 10.71 4.70
CA GLY A 23 -16.55 9.57 4.01
C GLY A 23 -16.44 9.67 2.48
N ASN A 24 -16.80 10.82 1.93
CA ASN A 24 -16.69 11.08 0.49
C ASN A 24 -15.23 11.11 0.02
N LEU A 25 -14.33 11.68 0.83
CA LEU A 25 -12.91 11.76 0.52
C LEU A 25 -12.25 10.38 0.56
N ILE A 26 -12.57 9.55 1.54
CA ILE A 26 -12.10 8.15 1.65
C ILE A 26 -12.61 7.35 0.44
N PHE A 27 -13.89 7.49 0.08
CA PHE A 27 -14.45 6.83 -1.10
C PHE A 27 -13.69 7.24 -2.38
N LEU A 28 -13.52 8.54 -2.61
CA LEU A 28 -12.82 9.07 -3.79
C LEU A 28 -11.36 8.57 -3.83
N PHE A 29 -10.66 8.60 -2.70
CA PHE A 29 -9.30 8.11 -2.59
C PHE A 29 -9.19 6.60 -2.84
N THR A 30 -10.18 5.82 -2.40
CA THR A 30 -10.28 4.38 -2.67
C THR A 30 -10.56 4.11 -4.15
N VAL A 31 -11.37 4.94 -4.81
CA VAL A 31 -11.56 4.88 -6.27
C VAL A 31 -10.23 5.14 -7.00
N MET A 32 -9.45 6.15 -6.55
CA MET A 32 -8.11 6.41 -7.12
C MET A 32 -7.15 5.23 -6.91
N TYR A 33 -7.24 4.54 -5.78
CA TYR A 33 -6.51 3.28 -5.57
C TYR A 33 -6.90 2.21 -6.60
N GLY A 34 -8.20 1.99 -6.78
CA GLY A 34 -8.71 1.04 -7.77
C GLY A 34 -8.24 1.39 -9.20
N LEU A 35 -8.43 2.64 -9.61
CA LEU A 35 -8.00 3.13 -10.92
C LEU A 35 -6.49 3.02 -11.11
N GLY A 36 -5.69 3.46 -10.14
CA GLY A 36 -4.23 3.38 -10.21
C GLY A 36 -3.73 1.94 -10.37
N THR A 37 -4.30 1.01 -9.61
CA THR A 37 -3.94 -0.41 -9.72
C THR A 37 -4.41 -1.04 -11.03
N LEU A 38 -5.63 -0.76 -11.51
CA LEU A 38 -6.14 -1.27 -12.78
C LEU A 38 -5.32 -0.75 -13.97
N VAL A 39 -5.05 0.55 -14.03
CA VAL A 39 -4.23 1.15 -15.09
C VAL A 39 -2.81 0.58 -15.07
N SER A 40 -2.23 0.38 -13.88
CA SER A 40 -0.90 -0.23 -13.76
C SER A 40 -0.87 -1.65 -14.31
N GLN A 41 -1.91 -2.45 -14.06
CA GLN A 41 -2.03 -3.82 -14.58
C GLN A 41 -2.17 -3.84 -16.11
N ALA A 42 -3.03 -2.97 -16.65
CA ALA A 42 -3.23 -2.85 -18.09
C ALA A 42 -1.94 -2.45 -18.85
N LEU A 43 -1.15 -1.55 -18.26
CA LEU A 43 0.07 -1.03 -18.88
C LEU A 43 1.32 -1.88 -18.58
N TYR A 44 1.24 -2.82 -17.63
CA TYR A 44 2.41 -3.57 -17.18
C TYR A 44 3.13 -4.31 -18.32
N ALA A 45 2.40 -5.03 -19.17
CA ALA A 45 2.98 -5.79 -20.28
C ALA A 45 3.75 -4.88 -21.25
N PHE A 46 3.18 -3.71 -21.57
CA PHE A 46 3.79 -2.73 -22.45
C PHE A 46 5.05 -2.09 -21.83
N ILE A 47 5.03 -1.78 -20.54
CA ILE A 47 6.16 -1.18 -19.84
C ILE A 47 7.26 -2.21 -19.62
N SER A 48 6.93 -3.42 -19.17
CA SER A 48 7.88 -4.48 -18.88
C SER A 48 8.59 -5.03 -20.10
N SER A 49 7.98 -4.94 -21.30
CA SER A 49 8.62 -5.34 -22.55
C SER A 49 9.72 -4.38 -23.02
N ARG A 50 9.76 -3.16 -22.48
CA ARG A 50 10.71 -2.10 -22.90
C ARG A 50 11.86 -1.86 -21.93
N MET A 51 11.83 -2.47 -20.76
CA MET A 51 12.87 -2.25 -19.75
C MET A 51 13.10 -3.48 -18.88
N HIS A 52 14.33 -3.63 -18.39
CA HIS A 52 14.67 -4.69 -17.46
C HIS A 52 13.90 -4.59 -16.15
N ARG A 53 13.47 -5.73 -15.61
CA ARG A 53 12.66 -5.82 -14.37
C ARG A 53 13.28 -5.07 -13.20
N MET A 54 14.59 -5.19 -13.00
CA MET A 54 15.28 -4.47 -11.91
C MET A 54 15.28 -2.94 -12.10
N THR A 55 15.30 -2.46 -13.35
CA THR A 55 15.17 -1.04 -13.66
C THR A 55 13.74 -0.56 -13.39
N LEU A 56 12.74 -1.35 -13.79
CA LEU A 56 11.35 -1.08 -13.47
C LEU A 56 11.12 -0.95 -11.97
N LEU A 57 11.65 -1.90 -11.17
CA LEU A 57 11.56 -1.84 -9.70
C LEU A 57 12.19 -0.57 -9.13
N LYS A 58 13.35 -0.14 -9.64
CA LYS A 58 14.02 1.10 -9.21
C LYS A 58 13.15 2.32 -9.47
N ILE A 59 12.59 2.42 -10.68
CA ILE A 59 11.70 3.54 -11.08
C ILE A 59 10.46 3.56 -10.19
N CYS A 60 9.82 2.40 -10.00
CA CYS A 60 8.65 2.29 -9.14
C CYS A 60 8.93 2.78 -7.72
N ILE A 61 10.03 2.33 -7.10
CA ILE A 61 10.39 2.73 -5.75
C ILE A 61 10.70 4.22 -5.66
N ALA A 62 11.46 4.76 -6.62
CA ALA A 62 11.76 6.18 -6.65
C ALA A 62 10.49 7.03 -6.76
N ALA A 63 9.55 6.65 -7.64
CA ALA A 63 8.27 7.33 -7.81
C ALA A 63 7.37 7.21 -6.57
N ILE A 64 7.32 6.03 -5.94
CA ILE A 64 6.58 5.82 -4.70
C ILE A 64 7.16 6.70 -3.58
N PHE A 65 8.48 6.75 -3.42
CA PHE A 65 9.12 7.57 -2.39
C PHE A 65 8.88 9.06 -2.64
N ALA A 66 8.95 9.53 -3.88
CA ALA A 66 8.59 10.89 -4.25
C ALA A 66 7.12 11.19 -3.91
N GLY A 67 6.19 10.28 -4.22
CA GLY A 67 4.79 10.40 -3.86
C GLY A 67 4.56 10.49 -2.34
N TYR A 68 5.23 9.66 -1.56
CA TYR A 68 5.16 9.75 -0.09
C TYR A 68 5.79 11.03 0.47
N ALA A 69 6.86 11.54 -0.14
CA ALA A 69 7.44 12.83 0.24
C ALA A 69 6.47 13.99 -0.04
N LEU A 70 5.77 13.96 -1.18
CA LEU A 70 4.72 14.93 -1.49
C LEU A 70 3.54 14.82 -0.50
N LEU A 71 3.14 13.60 -0.14
CA LEU A 71 2.09 13.35 0.86
C LEU A 71 2.50 13.88 2.25
N MET A 72 3.77 13.76 2.62
CA MET A 72 4.29 14.33 3.87
C MET A 72 4.21 15.86 3.88
N GLY A 73 4.51 16.51 2.75
CA GLY A 73 4.41 17.96 2.56
C GLY A 73 2.98 18.49 2.38
N PHE A 74 2.00 17.61 2.17
CA PHE A 74 0.62 18.00 1.93
C PHE A 74 0.03 18.74 3.14
N GLY A 75 -0.54 19.91 2.92
CA GLY A 75 -1.13 20.75 3.96
C GLY A 75 -0.14 21.54 4.82
N TYR A 76 1.18 21.34 4.64
CA TYR A 76 2.24 22.15 5.26
C TYR A 76 2.96 23.04 4.24
N VAL A 77 3.46 22.44 3.17
CA VAL A 77 4.16 23.12 2.06
C VAL A 77 3.24 23.22 0.85
N LEU A 78 2.43 22.18 0.63
CA LEU A 78 1.44 22.12 -0.45
C LEU A 78 0.06 22.51 0.08
N PRO A 79 -0.80 23.12 -0.78
CA PRO A 79 -2.16 23.49 -0.38
C PRO A 79 -3.00 22.24 -0.06
N LYS A 80 -3.92 22.37 0.90
CA LYS A 80 -4.94 21.33 1.20
C LYS A 80 -5.99 21.29 0.08
N ASN A 81 -5.64 20.67 -1.05
CA ASN A 81 -6.52 20.52 -2.19
C ASN A 81 -6.81 19.03 -2.43
N VAL A 82 -8.09 18.67 -2.43
CA VAL A 82 -8.56 17.27 -2.61
C VAL A 82 -8.09 16.69 -3.94
N VAL A 83 -8.10 17.49 -5.02
CA VAL A 83 -7.62 17.04 -6.35
C VAL A 83 -6.14 16.69 -6.30
N LEU A 84 -5.32 17.56 -5.70
CA LEU A 84 -3.89 17.32 -5.53
C LEU A 84 -3.62 16.05 -4.72
N LEU A 85 -4.35 15.84 -3.61
CA LEU A 85 -4.23 14.64 -2.79
C LEU A 85 -4.55 13.38 -3.58
N ASN A 86 -5.63 13.40 -4.37
CA ASN A 86 -6.02 12.27 -5.22
C ASN A 86 -5.01 12.01 -6.33
N CYS A 87 -4.41 13.04 -6.94
CA CYS A 87 -3.33 12.88 -7.92
C CYS A 87 -2.09 12.23 -7.29
N ILE A 88 -1.69 12.68 -6.10
CA ILE A 88 -0.57 12.07 -5.37
C ILE A 88 -0.89 10.60 -5.05
N GLY A 89 -2.08 10.32 -4.54
CA GLY A 89 -2.56 8.96 -4.28
C GLY A 89 -2.54 8.07 -5.51
N PHE A 90 -3.08 8.55 -6.64
CA PHE A 90 -3.07 7.84 -7.90
C PHE A 90 -1.65 7.45 -8.34
N VAL A 91 -0.71 8.39 -8.29
CA VAL A 91 0.70 8.13 -8.64
C VAL A 91 1.30 7.06 -7.74
N ILE A 92 1.12 7.16 -6.41
CA ILE A 92 1.60 6.15 -5.48
C ILE A 92 1.01 4.77 -5.82
N PHE A 93 -0.30 4.67 -6.01
CA PHE A 93 -0.99 3.40 -6.24
C PHE A 93 -0.65 2.80 -7.61
N PHE A 94 -0.49 3.63 -8.64
CA PHE A 94 -0.06 3.19 -9.95
C PHE A 94 1.32 2.52 -9.89
N PHE A 95 2.31 3.18 -9.29
CA PHE A 95 3.65 2.60 -9.19
C PHE A 95 3.73 1.43 -8.19
N GLN A 96 2.90 1.41 -7.16
CA GLN A 96 2.76 0.24 -6.29
C GLN A 96 2.16 -0.96 -7.03
N GLY A 97 1.18 -0.74 -7.91
CA GLY A 97 0.60 -1.76 -8.77
C GLY A 97 1.63 -2.37 -9.70
N LEU A 98 2.42 -1.53 -10.40
CA LEU A 98 3.52 -1.99 -11.24
C LEU A 98 4.58 -2.78 -10.44
N TYR A 99 4.97 -2.28 -9.28
CA TYR A 99 5.90 -2.95 -8.38
C TYR A 99 5.41 -4.33 -7.97
N ASN A 100 4.15 -4.45 -7.55
CA ASN A 100 3.55 -5.72 -7.15
C ASN A 100 3.52 -6.73 -8.30
N LEU A 101 3.15 -6.32 -9.50
CA LEU A 101 3.16 -7.20 -10.67
C LEU A 101 4.58 -7.65 -11.03
N ALA A 102 5.54 -6.74 -11.01
CA ALA A 102 6.94 -7.10 -11.27
C ALA A 102 7.42 -8.16 -10.28
N VAL A 103 7.13 -8.01 -8.98
CA VAL A 103 7.49 -8.98 -7.95
C VAL A 103 6.78 -10.33 -8.15
N ILE A 104 5.50 -10.33 -8.55
CA ILE A 104 4.75 -11.57 -8.84
C ILE A 104 5.38 -12.30 -10.03
N VAL A 105 5.72 -11.59 -11.10
CA VAL A 105 6.38 -12.18 -12.27
C VAL A 105 7.75 -12.74 -11.89
N MET A 106 8.53 -12.01 -11.09
CA MET A 106 9.82 -12.50 -10.58
C MET A 106 9.67 -13.76 -9.72
N LEU A 107 8.61 -13.85 -8.93
CA LEU A 107 8.29 -15.06 -8.15
C LEU A 107 7.96 -16.24 -9.08
N ASN A 108 7.14 -16.02 -10.10
CA ASN A 108 6.80 -17.07 -11.07
C ASN A 108 8.06 -17.59 -11.79
N ASN A 109 8.99 -16.71 -12.14
CA ASN A 109 10.25 -17.14 -12.76
C ASN A 109 11.09 -18.04 -11.85
N THR A 110 10.92 -17.97 -10.53
CA THR A 110 11.60 -18.88 -9.60
C THR A 110 11.04 -20.31 -9.68
N ILE A 111 9.78 -20.47 -10.10
CA ILE A 111 9.16 -21.78 -10.31
C ILE A 111 9.84 -22.50 -11.48
N GLU A 112 10.03 -21.79 -12.58
CA GLU A 112 10.69 -22.34 -13.77
C GLU A 112 12.18 -22.62 -13.53
N TYR A 113 12.84 -21.79 -12.73
CA TYR A 113 14.20 -22.06 -12.27
C TYR A 113 14.30 -23.33 -11.40
N ASP A 114 13.32 -23.55 -10.52
CA ASP A 114 13.21 -24.73 -9.68
C ASP A 114 13.03 -26.00 -10.52
N GLU A 115 12.11 -25.96 -11.50
CA GLU A 115 11.84 -27.03 -12.46
C GLU A 115 13.12 -27.41 -13.25
N LEU A 116 13.87 -26.42 -13.74
CA LEU A 116 15.12 -26.68 -14.45
C LEU A 116 16.14 -27.38 -13.56
N ARG A 117 16.23 -26.97 -12.29
CA ARG A 117 17.26 -27.43 -11.36
C ARG A 117 16.97 -28.80 -10.77
N PHE A 118 15.71 -29.09 -10.44
CA PHE A 118 15.33 -30.33 -9.73
C PHE A 118 14.57 -31.32 -10.63
N GLY A 119 14.18 -30.93 -11.83
CA GLY A 119 13.42 -31.78 -12.74
C GLY A 119 11.94 -31.94 -12.38
N GLU A 120 11.49 -31.32 -11.30
CA GLU A 120 10.12 -31.37 -10.81
C GLU A 120 9.59 -29.96 -10.59
N ARG A 121 8.28 -29.77 -10.79
CA ARG A 121 7.61 -28.48 -10.67
C ARG A 121 6.87 -28.38 -9.35
N HIS A 122 7.32 -27.49 -8.48
CA HIS A 122 6.75 -27.32 -7.14
C HIS A 122 5.79 -26.12 -7.04
N ASP A 123 4.92 -25.91 -8.04
CA ASP A 123 3.96 -24.81 -8.12
C ASP A 123 3.06 -24.70 -6.86
N SER A 124 2.61 -25.83 -6.36
CA SER A 124 1.71 -25.89 -5.19
C SER A 124 2.39 -25.37 -3.92
N VAL A 125 3.66 -25.71 -3.71
CA VAL A 125 4.44 -25.26 -2.55
C VAL A 125 4.68 -23.76 -2.61
N ILE A 126 5.10 -23.25 -3.77
CA ILE A 126 5.38 -21.82 -3.97
C ILE A 126 4.09 -21.00 -3.84
N SER A 127 2.97 -21.49 -4.39
CA SER A 127 1.66 -20.85 -4.25
C SER A 127 1.15 -20.86 -2.80
N ALA A 128 1.38 -21.94 -2.05
CA ALA A 128 1.04 -22.02 -0.63
C ALA A 128 1.86 -21.02 0.20
N ILE A 129 3.17 -20.95 -0.02
CA ILE A 129 4.06 -19.97 0.63
C ILE A 129 3.63 -18.54 0.31
N ARG A 130 3.27 -18.25 -0.94
CA ARG A 130 2.76 -16.94 -1.36
C ARG A 130 1.48 -16.60 -0.61
N SER A 131 0.50 -17.50 -0.58
CA SER A 131 -0.79 -17.30 0.09
C SER A 131 -0.62 -17.08 1.60
N PHE A 132 0.24 -17.86 2.24
CA PHE A 132 0.62 -17.69 3.63
C PHE A 132 1.27 -16.32 3.87
N SER A 133 2.23 -15.92 3.04
CA SER A 133 2.94 -14.64 3.14
C SER A 133 1.99 -13.46 3.00
N VAL A 134 0.99 -13.53 2.10
CA VAL A 134 -0.03 -12.47 1.93
C VAL A 134 -0.88 -12.33 3.19
N LYS A 135 -1.34 -13.45 3.78
CA LYS A 135 -2.13 -13.44 5.03
C LYS A 135 -1.30 -12.92 6.21
N LEU A 136 -0.05 -13.38 6.34
CA LEU A 136 0.87 -12.92 7.36
C LEU A 136 1.14 -11.41 7.23
N ALA A 137 1.37 -10.92 6.00
CA ALA A 137 1.53 -9.50 5.74
C ALA A 137 0.28 -8.69 6.12
N GLY A 138 -0.92 -9.23 5.91
CA GLY A 138 -2.17 -8.63 6.37
C GLY A 138 -2.21 -8.46 7.89
N ALA A 139 -1.89 -9.51 8.64
CA ALA A 139 -1.83 -9.48 10.10
C ALA A 139 -0.77 -8.49 10.61
N VAL A 140 0.43 -8.51 10.02
CA VAL A 140 1.50 -7.56 10.36
C VAL A 140 1.08 -6.12 10.07
N ASN A 141 0.42 -5.86 8.94
CA ASN A 141 -0.06 -4.52 8.59
C ASN A 141 -1.06 -3.99 9.63
N GLN A 142 -2.00 -4.83 10.12
CA GLN A 142 -2.94 -4.44 11.17
C GLN A 142 -2.23 -4.14 12.49
N GLY A 143 -1.29 -5.01 12.89
CA GLY A 143 -0.50 -4.80 14.10
C GLY A 143 0.35 -3.52 14.05
N VAL A 144 1.00 -3.25 12.92
CA VAL A 144 1.78 -2.03 12.71
C VAL A 144 0.89 -0.80 12.71
N SER A 145 -0.30 -0.87 12.09
CA SER A 145 -1.27 0.23 12.10
C SER A 145 -1.72 0.56 13.54
N ALA A 146 -2.10 -0.45 14.31
CA ALA A 146 -2.47 -0.26 15.71
C ALA A 146 -1.32 0.35 16.52
N LEU A 147 -0.09 -0.13 16.32
CA LEU A 147 1.09 0.38 17.01
C LEU A 147 1.36 1.85 16.67
N VAL A 148 1.23 2.27 15.41
CA VAL A 148 1.36 3.68 15.01
C VAL A 148 0.26 4.54 15.66
N LEU A 149 -0.99 4.07 15.68
CA LEU A 149 -2.09 4.79 16.35
C LEU A 149 -1.85 4.93 17.85
N ILE A 150 -1.34 3.90 18.51
CA ILE A 150 -0.97 3.94 19.94
C ILE A 150 0.16 4.95 20.18
N LEU A 151 1.24 4.86 19.41
CA LEU A 151 2.40 5.73 19.54
C LEU A 151 2.08 7.20 19.21
N SER A 152 1.15 7.45 18.30
CA SER A 152 0.65 8.80 18.02
C SER A 152 -0.32 9.33 19.09
N GLY A 153 -0.82 8.46 19.97
CA GLY A 153 -1.82 8.82 20.99
C GLY A 153 -3.24 8.99 20.43
N ILE A 154 -3.50 8.56 19.19
CA ILE A 154 -4.79 8.69 18.51
C ILE A 154 -5.66 7.43 18.67
N TYR A 155 -5.10 6.32 19.14
CA TYR A 155 -5.78 5.02 19.17
C TYR A 155 -7.16 5.08 19.83
N THR A 156 -7.28 5.66 21.01
CA THR A 156 -8.55 5.75 21.74
C THR A 156 -9.59 6.57 20.97
N VAL A 157 -9.18 7.70 20.40
CA VAL A 157 -10.06 8.56 19.61
C VAL A 157 -10.54 7.84 18.36
N SER A 158 -9.65 7.15 17.66
CA SER A 158 -9.99 6.34 16.47
C SER A 158 -10.98 5.22 16.82
N GLN A 159 -10.80 4.53 17.95
CA GLN A 159 -11.72 3.49 18.41
C GLN A 159 -13.09 4.06 18.79
N ASN A 160 -13.14 5.21 19.46
CA ASN A 160 -14.39 5.87 19.80
C ASN A 160 -15.19 6.27 18.54
N ILE A 161 -14.52 6.85 17.53
CA ILE A 161 -15.17 7.19 16.25
C ILE A 161 -15.69 5.93 15.55
N SER A 162 -14.90 4.86 15.47
CA SER A 162 -15.36 3.59 14.91
C SER A 162 -16.55 2.99 15.69
N GLY A 163 -16.59 3.17 17.00
CA GLY A 163 -17.73 2.78 17.84
C GLY A 163 -19.03 3.49 17.45
N LEU A 164 -18.95 4.78 17.16
CA LEU A 164 -20.12 5.57 16.71
C LEU A 164 -20.67 5.05 15.37
N GLU A 165 -19.78 4.68 14.43
CA GLU A 165 -20.19 4.12 13.15
C GLU A 165 -20.93 2.78 13.31
N ILE A 166 -20.48 1.95 14.26
CA ILE A 166 -21.17 0.69 14.60
C ILE A 166 -22.55 0.96 15.19
N GLU A 167 -22.69 1.95 16.07
CA GLU A 167 -23.97 2.32 16.68
C GLU A 167 -24.96 2.87 15.65
N VAL A 168 -24.50 3.68 14.72
CA VAL A 168 -25.30 4.14 13.57
C VAL A 168 -25.73 2.95 12.71
N GLY A 169 -24.82 2.02 12.42
CA GLY A 169 -25.12 0.82 11.65
C GLY A 169 -26.13 -0.10 12.32
N LYS A 170 -26.20 -0.11 13.67
CA LYS A 170 -27.21 -0.85 14.46
C LYS A 170 -28.54 -0.08 14.59
N GLY A 171 -28.60 1.19 14.16
CA GLY A 171 -29.78 2.03 14.33
C GLY A 171 -30.00 2.55 15.75
N THR A 172 -29.02 2.39 16.65
CA THR A 172 -29.09 2.89 18.05
C THR A 172 -28.73 4.36 18.17
N MET A 173 -28.09 4.93 17.14
CA MET A 173 -27.70 6.33 17.07
C MET A 173 -28.01 6.89 15.68
N THR A 174 -28.39 8.17 15.62
CA THR A 174 -28.57 8.86 14.33
C THR A 174 -27.23 9.35 13.78
N SER A 175 -27.12 9.48 12.45
CA SER A 175 -25.91 10.01 11.80
C SER A 175 -25.56 11.42 12.28
N ALA A 176 -26.56 12.26 12.62
CA ALA A 176 -26.33 13.60 13.15
C ALA A 176 -25.67 13.58 14.54
N GLN A 177 -26.14 12.71 15.43
CA GLN A 177 -25.53 12.50 16.76
C GLN A 177 -24.11 11.93 16.66
N ALA A 178 -23.90 10.97 15.74
CA ALA A 178 -22.57 10.43 15.50
C ALA A 178 -21.59 11.49 14.99
N LEU A 179 -22.05 12.38 14.10
CA LEU A 179 -21.26 13.50 13.58
C LEU A 179 -20.85 14.47 14.72
N GLU A 180 -21.78 14.84 15.58
CA GLU A 180 -21.51 15.72 16.72
C GLU A 180 -20.48 15.11 17.67
N ASN A 181 -20.68 13.86 18.06
CA ASN A 181 -19.77 13.13 18.94
C ASN A 181 -18.39 12.91 18.29
N ALA A 182 -18.34 12.57 17.01
CA ALA A 182 -17.07 12.38 16.29
C ALA A 182 -16.28 13.70 16.21
N ASN A 183 -16.95 14.82 15.96
CA ASN A 183 -16.30 16.14 15.98
C ASN A 183 -15.77 16.48 17.38
N ALA A 184 -16.50 16.15 18.45
CA ALA A 184 -16.03 16.34 19.83
C ALA A 184 -14.79 15.48 20.13
N PHE A 185 -14.74 14.23 19.65
CA PHE A 185 -13.56 13.39 19.79
C PHE A 185 -12.38 13.92 18.96
N ALA A 186 -12.63 14.31 17.70
CA ALA A 186 -11.60 14.86 16.83
C ALA A 186 -10.98 16.16 17.37
N ALA A 187 -11.77 17.00 18.03
CA ALA A 187 -11.28 18.23 18.65
C ALA A 187 -10.29 18.02 19.81
N GLN A 188 -10.25 16.80 20.38
CA GLN A 188 -9.29 16.44 21.43
C GLN A 188 -7.89 16.11 20.87
N VAL A 189 -7.79 15.87 19.57
CA VAL A 189 -6.51 15.47 18.94
C VAL A 189 -5.65 16.69 18.71
N GLN A 190 -4.43 16.62 19.24
CA GLN A 190 -3.45 17.70 19.09
C GLN A 190 -2.73 17.63 17.74
N PRO A 191 -2.24 18.77 17.18
CA PRO A 191 -1.49 18.79 15.92
C PRO A 191 -0.24 17.90 15.92
N ARG A 192 0.38 17.71 17.07
CA ARG A 192 1.52 16.79 17.23
C ARG A 192 1.13 15.34 16.98
N GLN A 193 -0.05 14.94 17.41
CA GLN A 193 -0.55 13.57 17.24
C GLN A 193 -0.86 13.26 15.77
N THR A 194 -1.49 14.21 15.05
CA THR A 194 -1.73 14.08 13.60
C THR A 194 -0.42 14.05 12.82
N LEU A 195 0.59 14.83 13.22
CA LEU A 195 1.92 14.76 12.62
C LEU A 195 2.58 13.39 12.83
N LEU A 196 2.51 12.83 14.03
CA LEU A 196 3.06 11.50 14.34
C LEU A 196 2.34 10.40 13.53
N LEU A 197 1.01 10.48 13.39
CA LEU A 197 0.24 9.58 12.53
C LEU A 197 0.74 9.66 11.08
N ARG A 198 0.91 10.87 10.56
CA ARG A 198 1.38 11.11 9.20
C ARG A 198 2.80 10.58 8.97
N ILE A 199 3.69 10.79 9.94
CA ILE A 199 5.05 10.22 9.91
C ILE A 199 4.97 8.69 9.84
N GLY A 200 4.17 8.05 10.68
CA GLY A 200 3.96 6.61 10.63
C GLY A 200 3.40 6.12 9.29
N MET A 201 2.40 6.83 8.75
CA MET A 201 1.78 6.54 7.47
C MET A 201 2.77 6.59 6.29
N VAL A 202 3.77 7.45 6.36
CA VAL A 202 4.78 7.62 5.30
C VAL A 202 6.02 6.75 5.56
N ALA A 203 6.56 6.74 6.77
CA ALA A 203 7.81 6.06 7.09
C ALA A 203 7.69 4.54 7.01
N VAL A 204 6.60 3.96 7.50
CA VAL A 204 6.43 2.50 7.53
C VAL A 204 6.42 1.89 6.13
N PRO A 205 5.61 2.37 5.16
CA PRO A 205 5.67 1.87 3.78
C PRO A 205 7.04 2.09 3.12
N ILE A 206 7.67 3.24 3.32
CA ILE A 206 9.00 3.52 2.75
C ILE A 206 10.02 2.52 3.27
N LEU A 207 10.09 2.29 4.58
CA LEU A 207 11.04 1.36 5.20
C LEU A 207 10.79 -0.08 4.73
N THR A 208 9.53 -0.52 4.68
CA THR A 208 9.19 -1.88 4.23
C THR A 208 9.51 -2.09 2.75
N LEU A 209 9.22 -1.11 1.88
CA LEU A 209 9.55 -1.18 0.46
C LEU A 209 11.05 -1.12 0.21
N ALA A 210 11.77 -0.26 0.93
CA ALA A 210 13.24 -0.19 0.86
C ALA A 210 13.88 -1.52 1.26
N ALA A 211 13.45 -2.11 2.39
CA ALA A 211 13.94 -3.40 2.84
C ALA A 211 13.64 -4.51 1.82
N ALA A 212 12.42 -4.56 1.29
CA ALA A 212 12.03 -5.52 0.26
C ALA A 212 12.90 -5.38 -1.01
N TYR A 213 13.11 -4.16 -1.48
CA TYR A 213 13.96 -3.90 -2.64
C TYR A 213 15.42 -4.33 -2.42
N ILE A 214 15.99 -4.00 -1.26
CA ILE A 214 17.37 -4.39 -0.91
C ILE A 214 17.51 -5.92 -0.90
N LEU A 215 16.53 -6.63 -0.33
CA LEU A 215 16.49 -8.09 -0.31
C LEU A 215 16.39 -8.68 -1.72
N ILE A 216 15.48 -8.17 -2.54
CA ILE A 216 15.34 -8.60 -3.94
C ILE A 216 16.64 -8.36 -4.68
N ARG A 217 17.22 -7.17 -4.61
CA ARG A 217 18.47 -6.82 -5.30
C ARG A 217 19.63 -7.73 -4.90
N LYS A 218 19.70 -8.13 -3.62
CA LYS A 218 20.79 -8.99 -3.11
C LYS A 218 20.58 -10.48 -3.43
N LYS A 219 19.35 -10.96 -3.43
CA LYS A 219 19.04 -12.40 -3.48
C LYS A 219 18.52 -12.88 -4.82
N TYR A 220 17.83 -12.04 -5.58
CA TYR A 220 17.30 -12.41 -6.88
C TYR A 220 18.38 -12.34 -7.95
N LYS A 221 18.70 -13.49 -8.54
CA LYS A 221 19.79 -13.65 -9.53
C LYS A 221 19.30 -13.98 -10.94
N ILE A 222 17.99 -14.15 -11.13
CA ILE A 222 17.40 -14.52 -12.41
C ILE A 222 17.22 -13.25 -13.25
N THR A 223 18.23 -12.93 -14.08
CA THR A 223 18.12 -11.85 -15.08
C THR A 223 17.24 -12.30 -16.25
N GLU A 224 16.83 -11.37 -17.11
CA GLU A 224 16.07 -11.67 -18.33
C GLU A 224 16.81 -12.68 -19.22
N GLU A 225 18.13 -12.54 -19.37
CA GLU A 225 18.96 -13.45 -20.16
C GLU A 225 19.00 -14.86 -19.55
N VAL A 226 19.16 -14.96 -18.23
CA VAL A 226 19.13 -16.23 -17.51
C VAL A 226 17.76 -16.87 -17.64
N TYR A 227 16.69 -16.09 -17.53
CA TYR A 227 15.32 -16.57 -17.69
C TYR A 227 15.06 -17.15 -19.07
N GLN A 228 15.48 -16.47 -20.14
CA GLN A 228 15.34 -16.98 -21.52
C GLN A 228 16.08 -18.32 -21.72
N LYS A 229 17.26 -18.48 -21.15
CA LYS A 229 17.99 -19.76 -21.18
C LYS A 229 17.21 -20.86 -20.47
N ILE A 230 16.67 -20.56 -19.27
CA ILE A 230 15.86 -21.52 -18.49
C ILE A 230 14.66 -22.02 -19.32
N VAL A 231 13.89 -21.10 -19.91
CA VAL A 231 12.72 -21.45 -20.74
C VAL A 231 13.14 -22.31 -21.95
N THR A 232 14.23 -21.94 -22.63
CA THR A 232 14.73 -22.69 -23.79
C THR A 232 15.16 -24.11 -23.40
N GLU A 233 15.84 -24.28 -22.27
CA GLU A 233 16.28 -25.58 -21.80
C GLU A 233 15.12 -26.48 -21.33
N ILE A 234 14.10 -25.89 -20.66
CA ILE A 234 12.89 -26.64 -20.27
C ILE A 234 12.10 -27.09 -21.50
N THR A 235 11.98 -26.24 -22.51
CA THR A 235 11.21 -26.55 -23.74
C THR A 235 11.92 -27.60 -24.62
N ALA A 236 13.24 -27.75 -24.46
CA ALA A 236 14.03 -28.73 -25.21
C ALA A 236 14.07 -30.14 -24.56
N ARG A 237 13.54 -30.29 -23.35
CA ARG A 237 13.37 -31.55 -22.63
C ARG A 237 12.10 -32.26 -23.01
#